data_9056947b02031abee885f38627e4af77
#
_entry.id   9056947b02031abee885f38627e4af77
#
_cell.length_a   1.000
_cell.length_b   1.000
_cell.length_c   1.000
_cell.angle_alpha   90.00
_cell.angle_beta   90.00
_cell.angle_gamma   90.00
#
_symmetry.space_group_name_H-M   'P 1'
#
loop_
_entity.id
_entity.type
_entity.pdbx_description
1 polymer ?
#
loop_
_entity_poly.entity_id
_entity_poly.type
_entity_poly.pdbx_seq_one_letter_code
_entity_poly.pdbx_strand_id
1 'polypeptide(L)'
;MATKGDVIGVFIGLESATYEYIATIIAPYQSNFSIRVGDFLLIDNTTDYLVSRVTEYRPTGELMSFMGQKWLGDVSNDVGAIGSDIKERKIRYTVRIKILGSLNDQKFEPGVSKIPHITSKVIRPNTEQIRNIINSANYEQQNGTEIGSLYNEKSIKIKFNVSDLNSKRTFIFARAGYGKSNLMKLIASEWPKHEGGLLIFDPEGEYGTKNKSEPGIMDSRPSLLISNRIEVASKENVYPFLKMSLSSLNPELVIPIIVNPAKHDTIFFSKLMNMSQEQWKDLVQLIKEKRYGATLEEIGTIVTGNSTDENMKPVVNNLVTPISKLHDPDAKTLEIIVEALRRGEVVIVDISLLDSHTALQLSSLIIKYIFDYNQRSFTDENRHLIKATFVVEEAQSVLDNNSGDWSFIELAKEGRKYGLGAIFITQQPGSIPFDILSQADNFFVFHLLSRGDLESLKKANAHYSDDILTQILSEPTKGKCYMWTSSQPFVFPLMIDLFKNKVESTKSQGQIRNEDLLTPIMEILREDEELMKKIRDKFLTVEKNNNSTTSKTIELYNSLDEEEKKYLRGKNFIQTTKEGKEFAVKTSFYNLLKKT
;
A
#
# COMPACT_ATOMS: atom_id res chain seq x y z
N MET A 1 26.93 4.53 33.63
CA MET A 1 28.27 4.37 33.03
C MET A 1 28.12 3.42 31.86
N ALA A 2 28.24 3.93 30.63
CA ALA A 2 28.14 3.10 29.43
C ALA A 2 29.33 2.13 29.45
N THR A 3 29.06 0.85 29.31
CA THR A 3 30.08 -0.19 29.08
C THR A 3 30.92 0.23 27.88
N LYS A 4 32.27 0.34 28.08
CA LYS A 4 33.20 0.61 26.97
C LYS A 4 32.97 -0.43 25.88
N GLY A 5 32.44 0.00 24.74
CA GLY A 5 32.33 -0.86 23.55
C GLY A 5 33.74 -1.29 23.12
N ASP A 6 33.82 -2.45 22.46
CA ASP A 6 35.10 -2.96 21.95
C ASP A 6 35.65 -1.98 20.91
N VAL A 7 36.91 -1.52 21.15
CA VAL A 7 37.60 -0.65 20.19
C VAL A 7 37.97 -1.48 18.96
N ILE A 8 37.43 -1.06 17.81
CA ILE A 8 37.62 -1.75 16.53
C ILE A 8 38.82 -1.18 15.75
N GLY A 9 39.02 0.13 15.83
CA GLY A 9 40.04 0.79 15.05
C GLY A 9 40.15 2.27 15.36
N VAL A 10 40.75 3.01 14.45
CA VAL A 10 40.97 4.43 14.55
C VAL A 10 40.49 5.17 13.30
N PHE A 11 39.94 6.35 13.51
CA PHE A 11 39.53 7.25 12.47
C PHE A 11 40.75 7.91 11.80
N ILE A 12 40.81 7.92 10.46
CA ILE A 12 41.90 8.49 9.69
C ILE A 12 41.53 9.85 9.10
N GLY A 13 40.30 10.05 8.68
CA GLY A 13 39.86 11.29 8.13
C GLY A 13 38.67 11.14 7.19
N LEU A 14 38.14 12.29 6.79
CA LEU A 14 37.11 12.36 5.76
C LEU A 14 37.74 12.25 4.37
N GLU A 15 37.05 11.54 3.48
CA GLU A 15 37.35 11.57 2.05
C GLU A 15 36.59 12.74 1.40
N SER A 16 37.11 13.28 0.31
CA SER A 16 36.35 14.24 -0.49
C SER A 16 35.20 13.51 -1.19
N ALA A 17 33.98 13.76 -0.75
CA ALA A 17 32.77 13.24 -1.37
C ALA A 17 31.85 14.38 -1.77
N THR A 18 31.12 14.21 -2.84
CA THR A 18 30.29 15.27 -3.42
C THR A 18 29.02 15.55 -2.62
N TYR A 19 28.40 14.54 -2.04
CA TYR A 19 27.09 14.65 -1.38
C TYR A 19 26.95 13.86 -0.07
N GLU A 20 28.03 13.18 0.36
CA GLU A 20 28.00 12.30 1.52
C GLU A 20 29.26 12.49 2.37
N TYR A 21 29.11 12.39 3.69
CA TYR A 21 30.28 12.37 4.59
C TYR A 21 30.86 10.94 4.63
N ILE A 22 31.80 10.69 3.73
CA ILE A 22 32.55 9.43 3.69
C ILE A 22 33.85 9.57 4.47
N ALA A 23 34.18 8.57 5.25
CA ALA A 23 35.39 8.56 6.02
C ALA A 23 36.09 7.21 5.94
N THR A 24 37.37 7.21 6.30
CA THR A 24 38.19 6.01 6.37
C THR A 24 38.59 5.74 7.80
N ILE A 25 38.49 4.49 8.21
CA ILE A 25 39.06 3.97 9.46
C ILE A 25 40.05 2.84 9.16
N ILE A 26 41.02 2.69 10.02
CA ILE A 26 41.93 1.56 9.98
C ILE A 26 41.69 0.67 11.20
N ALA A 27 41.40 -0.60 10.94
CA ALA A 27 41.23 -1.62 11.95
C ALA A 27 42.39 -2.65 11.90
N PRO A 28 42.93 -3.07 13.05
CA PRO A 28 43.93 -4.14 13.11
C PRO A 28 43.30 -5.48 12.70
N TYR A 29 44.10 -6.37 12.17
CA TYR A 29 43.69 -7.76 11.99
C TYR A 29 43.45 -8.39 13.36
N GLN A 30 42.29 -9.01 13.53
CA GLN A 30 41.92 -9.82 14.68
C GLN A 30 41.28 -11.11 14.17
N SER A 31 41.60 -12.25 14.76
CA SER A 31 41.02 -13.54 14.35
C SER A 31 39.48 -13.57 14.44
N ASN A 32 38.92 -12.78 15.36
CA ASN A 32 37.47 -12.66 15.58
C ASN A 32 36.89 -11.39 14.94
N PHE A 33 37.62 -10.76 14.01
CA PHE A 33 37.14 -9.55 13.35
C PHE A 33 35.96 -9.85 12.44
N SER A 34 34.80 -9.37 12.82
CA SER A 34 33.53 -9.59 12.09
C SER A 34 32.81 -8.27 11.85
N ILE A 35 33.39 -7.40 11.02
CA ILE A 35 32.65 -6.23 10.49
C ILE A 35 31.97 -6.65 9.18
N ARG A 36 30.71 -6.25 9.02
CA ARG A 36 29.93 -6.48 7.80
C ARG A 36 29.58 -5.14 7.18
N VAL A 37 29.44 -5.11 5.87
CA VAL A 37 28.83 -3.98 5.18
C VAL A 37 27.41 -3.78 5.73
N GLY A 38 27.09 -2.54 6.09
CA GLY A 38 25.83 -2.18 6.74
C GLY A 38 25.88 -2.12 8.27
N ASP A 39 26.94 -2.60 8.93
CA ASP A 39 27.09 -2.48 10.38
C ASP A 39 27.27 -1.02 10.81
N PHE A 40 26.68 -0.68 11.97
CA PHE A 40 26.91 0.62 12.60
C PHE A 40 28.20 0.64 13.41
N LEU A 41 28.91 1.77 13.35
CA LEU A 41 30.09 2.05 14.15
C LEU A 41 29.97 3.43 14.79
N LEU A 42 30.57 3.60 15.97
CA LEU A 42 30.63 4.87 16.68
C LEU A 42 32.06 5.39 16.69
N ILE A 43 32.25 6.66 16.34
CA ILE A 43 33.52 7.34 16.41
C ILE A 43 33.49 8.27 17.62
N ASP A 44 34.42 8.08 18.55
CA ASP A 44 34.56 8.90 19.75
C ASP A 44 34.97 10.33 19.36
N ASN A 45 34.14 11.30 19.70
CA ASN A 45 34.35 12.71 19.38
C ASN A 45 34.43 13.59 20.65
N THR A 46 34.86 13.01 21.75
CA THR A 46 35.11 13.64 23.06
C THR A 46 33.82 14.00 23.82
N THR A 47 32.86 14.62 23.17
CA THR A 47 31.60 15.07 23.79
C THR A 47 30.41 14.22 23.38
N ASP A 48 30.49 13.60 22.22
CA ASP A 48 29.46 12.81 21.56
C ASP A 48 30.08 11.68 20.77
N TYR A 49 29.26 10.80 20.20
CA TYR A 49 29.72 9.79 19.26
C TYR A 49 29.18 10.14 17.87
N LEU A 50 30.05 10.14 16.86
CA LEU A 50 29.55 10.13 15.50
C LEU A 50 29.10 8.74 15.11
N VAL A 51 27.87 8.64 14.62
CA VAL A 51 27.28 7.41 14.10
C VAL A 51 27.66 7.25 12.65
N SER A 52 28.19 6.10 12.31
CA SER A 52 28.56 5.76 10.95
C SER A 52 28.09 4.36 10.56
N ARG A 53 28.00 4.12 9.25
CA ARG A 53 27.68 2.81 8.66
C ARG A 53 28.81 2.36 7.76
N VAL A 54 29.18 1.11 7.86
CA VAL A 54 30.19 0.49 7.00
C VAL A 54 29.65 0.35 5.58
N THR A 55 30.38 0.89 4.61
CA THR A 55 30.02 0.79 3.17
C THR A 55 30.93 -0.17 2.42
N GLU A 56 32.19 -0.25 2.80
CA GLU A 56 33.18 -1.10 2.15
C GLU A 56 34.30 -1.43 3.12
N TYR A 57 34.95 -2.55 2.96
CA TYR A 57 36.23 -2.85 3.65
C TYR A 57 37.19 -3.59 2.74
N ARG A 58 38.48 -3.33 2.91
CA ARG A 58 39.57 -3.99 2.17
C ARG A 58 40.69 -4.37 3.11
N PRO A 59 41.27 -5.53 2.92
CA PRO A 59 42.55 -5.85 3.58
C PRO A 59 43.66 -4.94 3.01
N THR A 60 44.50 -4.43 3.89
CA THR A 60 45.66 -3.58 3.57
C THR A 60 46.84 -4.00 4.42
N GLY A 61 47.99 -3.33 4.26
CA GLY A 61 49.21 -3.63 4.97
C GLY A 61 50.25 -4.33 4.09
N GLU A 62 51.38 -4.69 4.68
CA GLU A 62 52.53 -5.22 3.94
C GLU A 62 52.25 -6.51 3.16
N LEU A 63 51.45 -7.42 3.72
CA LEU A 63 51.04 -8.65 3.03
C LEU A 63 50.08 -8.42 1.87
N MET A 64 49.41 -7.26 1.80
CA MET A 64 48.53 -6.89 0.70
C MET A 64 49.26 -6.09 -0.39
N SER A 65 50.54 -5.74 -0.19
CA SER A 65 51.40 -5.19 -1.25
C SER A 65 51.63 -6.21 -2.37
N PHE A 66 52.04 -5.77 -3.55
CA PHE A 66 52.36 -6.67 -4.67
C PHE A 66 53.31 -7.81 -4.29
N MET A 67 54.39 -7.50 -3.55
CA MET A 67 55.35 -8.50 -3.09
C MET A 67 54.73 -9.43 -2.03
N GLY A 68 53.93 -8.89 -1.13
CA GLY A 68 53.21 -9.69 -0.13
C GLY A 68 52.18 -10.64 -0.76
N GLN A 69 51.46 -10.20 -1.77
CA GLN A 69 50.52 -11.04 -2.52
C GLN A 69 51.24 -12.16 -3.30
N LYS A 70 52.38 -11.86 -3.91
CA LYS A 70 53.22 -12.87 -4.54
C LYS A 70 53.66 -13.93 -3.53
N TRP A 71 54.20 -13.51 -2.39
CA TRP A 71 54.62 -14.42 -1.30
C TRP A 71 53.44 -15.25 -0.77
N LEU A 72 52.25 -14.66 -0.60
CA LEU A 72 51.06 -15.41 -0.23
C LEU A 72 50.69 -16.48 -1.26
N GLY A 73 50.87 -16.20 -2.55
CA GLY A 73 50.65 -17.16 -3.63
C GLY A 73 51.64 -18.33 -3.53
N ASP A 74 52.90 -18.02 -3.27
CA ASP A 74 53.97 -19.04 -3.15
C ASP A 74 53.74 -19.98 -1.94
N VAL A 75 53.22 -19.47 -0.83
CA VAL A 75 52.94 -20.25 0.40
C VAL A 75 51.48 -20.72 0.49
N SER A 76 50.70 -20.59 -0.58
CA SER A 76 49.25 -20.90 -0.58
C SER A 76 48.92 -22.35 -0.23
N ASN A 77 49.84 -23.28 -0.51
CA ASN A 77 49.67 -24.70 -0.17
C ASN A 77 49.89 -25.00 1.32
N ASP A 78 50.47 -24.06 2.08
CA ASP A 78 50.72 -24.18 3.51
C ASP A 78 50.16 -22.97 4.29
N VAL A 79 48.85 -22.70 4.10
CA VAL A 79 48.16 -21.55 4.71
C VAL A 79 48.23 -21.59 6.26
N GLY A 80 48.39 -22.77 6.83
CA GLY A 80 48.60 -22.95 8.27
C GLY A 80 49.93 -22.41 8.78
N ALA A 81 50.96 -22.26 7.90
CA ALA A 81 52.29 -21.73 8.25
C ALA A 81 52.32 -20.22 8.52
N ILE A 82 51.27 -19.45 8.12
CA ILE A 82 51.20 -18.02 8.43
C ILE A 82 50.67 -17.87 9.85
N GLY A 83 51.59 -17.69 10.80
CA GLY A 83 51.25 -17.49 12.21
C GLY A 83 50.34 -16.31 12.45
N SER A 84 49.51 -16.38 13.50
CA SER A 84 48.58 -15.30 13.89
C SER A 84 49.32 -13.98 14.14
N ASP A 85 50.52 -14.04 14.70
CA ASP A 85 51.38 -12.89 14.99
C ASP A 85 51.79 -12.13 13.71
N ILE A 86 52.10 -12.85 12.62
CA ILE A 86 52.41 -12.25 11.32
C ILE A 86 51.19 -11.59 10.75
N LYS A 87 50.00 -12.26 10.79
CA LYS A 87 48.75 -11.70 10.34
C LYS A 87 48.38 -10.42 11.10
N GLU A 88 48.49 -10.47 12.44
CA GLU A 88 48.18 -9.32 13.30
C GLU A 88 49.09 -8.11 13.08
N ARG A 89 50.39 -8.34 12.74
CA ARG A 89 51.34 -7.26 12.50
C ARG A 89 51.30 -6.71 11.08
N LYS A 90 51.04 -7.57 10.08
CA LYS A 90 51.25 -7.26 8.67
C LYS A 90 49.95 -7.09 7.86
N ILE A 91 48.80 -7.38 8.45
CA ILE A 91 47.47 -7.14 7.85
C ILE A 91 46.74 -6.08 8.65
N ARG A 92 46.06 -5.19 7.94
CA ARG A 92 45.15 -4.21 8.47
C ARG A 92 43.89 -4.25 7.60
N TYR A 93 42.79 -3.72 8.11
CA TYR A 93 41.60 -3.47 7.32
C TYR A 93 41.42 -1.96 7.19
N THR A 94 41.39 -1.49 5.97
CA THR A 94 40.84 -0.16 5.65
C THR A 94 39.34 -0.30 5.46
N VAL A 95 38.58 0.33 6.33
CA VAL A 95 37.12 0.30 6.30
C VAL A 95 36.61 1.66 5.91
N ARG A 96 35.82 1.69 4.87
CA ARG A 96 35.13 2.90 4.38
C ARG A 96 33.79 2.98 5.07
N ILE A 97 33.48 4.13 5.62
CA ILE A 97 32.27 4.36 6.39
C ILE A 97 31.55 5.62 5.89
N LYS A 98 30.23 5.61 5.96
CA LYS A 98 29.38 6.79 5.77
C LYS A 98 28.93 7.30 7.12
N ILE A 99 29.20 8.58 7.42
CA ILE A 99 28.73 9.22 8.65
C ILE A 99 27.25 9.59 8.47
N LEU A 100 26.43 9.24 9.45
CA LEU A 100 24.97 9.40 9.43
C LEU A 100 24.50 10.55 10.32
N GLY A 101 25.19 10.78 11.43
CA GLY A 101 24.83 11.78 12.43
C GLY A 101 25.63 11.64 13.70
N SER A 102 25.15 12.23 14.78
CA SER A 102 25.74 12.15 16.11
C SER A 102 24.79 11.52 17.13
N LEU A 103 25.35 10.86 18.13
CA LEU A 103 24.64 10.26 19.26
C LEU A 103 25.08 10.98 20.55
N ASN A 104 24.17 11.79 21.10
CA ASN A 104 24.34 12.51 22.36
C ASN A 104 23.41 11.88 23.41
N ASP A 105 23.95 11.47 24.55
CA ASP A 105 23.17 11.00 25.71
C ASP A 105 21.92 10.13 25.34
N GLN A 106 22.08 9.19 24.42
CA GLN A 106 21.04 8.30 23.90
C GLN A 106 20.11 8.91 22.81
N LYS A 107 20.28 10.19 22.44
CA LYS A 107 19.54 10.79 21.35
C LYS A 107 20.38 10.87 20.09
N PHE A 108 19.88 10.28 19.02
CA PHE A 108 20.48 10.40 17.69
C PHE A 108 20.02 11.72 17.03
N GLU A 109 20.96 12.47 16.51
CA GLU A 109 20.70 13.69 15.73
C GLU A 109 21.37 13.55 14.35
N PRO A 110 20.60 13.76 13.24
CA PRO A 110 21.15 13.68 11.90
C PRO A 110 22.11 14.84 11.63
N GLY A 111 23.08 14.58 10.75
CA GLY A 111 24.09 15.58 10.37
C GLY A 111 25.38 15.49 11.16
N VAL A 112 26.39 16.22 10.71
CA VAL A 112 27.74 16.22 11.28
C VAL A 112 28.05 17.61 11.83
N SER A 113 27.96 17.78 13.14
CA SER A 113 28.24 19.05 13.81
C SER A 113 29.74 19.29 14.01
N LYS A 114 30.51 18.24 14.22
CA LYS A 114 31.96 18.28 14.45
C LYS A 114 32.66 17.14 13.74
N ILE A 115 33.84 17.40 13.21
CA ILE A 115 34.70 16.38 12.61
C ILE A 115 35.61 15.80 13.71
N PRO A 116 35.69 14.45 13.86
CA PRO A 116 36.55 13.83 14.84
C PRO A 116 38.02 14.11 14.55
N HIS A 117 38.82 14.09 15.60
CA HIS A 117 40.29 14.13 15.45
C HIS A 117 40.80 12.87 14.76
N ILE A 118 41.83 13.02 13.93
CA ILE A 118 42.58 11.88 13.44
C ILE A 118 43.05 11.05 14.66
N THR A 119 42.94 9.75 14.54
CA THR A 119 43.21 8.76 15.62
C THR A 119 42.09 8.65 16.68
N SER A 120 40.98 9.32 16.55
CA SER A 120 39.80 9.06 17.39
C SER A 120 39.43 7.58 17.35
N LYS A 121 39.06 7.05 18.51
CA LYS A 121 38.71 5.62 18.65
C LYS A 121 37.39 5.33 17.93
N VAL A 122 37.38 4.20 17.26
CA VAL A 122 36.16 3.67 16.64
C VAL A 122 35.72 2.45 17.42
N ILE A 123 34.49 2.44 17.87
CA ILE A 123 33.95 1.38 18.73
C ILE A 123 32.72 0.74 18.08
N ARG A 124 32.42 -0.49 18.45
CA ARG A 124 31.19 -1.18 18.11
C ARG A 124 30.08 -0.69 19.05
N PRO A 125 28.93 -0.20 18.54
CA PRO A 125 27.81 0.14 19.40
C PRO A 125 27.25 -1.11 20.09
N ASN A 126 26.77 -0.95 21.31
CA ASN A 126 25.98 -1.97 21.98
C ASN A 126 24.54 -1.97 21.48
N THR A 127 23.77 -3.01 21.84
CA THR A 127 22.38 -3.18 21.42
C THR A 127 21.49 -1.99 21.79
N GLU A 128 21.71 -1.36 22.94
CA GLU A 128 20.95 -0.19 23.38
C GLU A 128 21.27 1.03 22.51
N GLN A 129 22.55 1.28 22.22
CA GLN A 129 22.99 2.36 21.33
C GLN A 129 22.41 2.18 19.91
N ILE A 130 22.44 0.96 19.36
CA ILE A 130 21.83 0.70 18.05
C ILE A 130 20.31 0.96 18.10
N ARG A 131 19.64 0.54 19.17
CA ARG A 131 18.21 0.81 19.37
C ARG A 131 17.93 2.32 19.37
N ASN A 132 18.76 3.09 20.06
CA ASN A 132 18.64 4.54 20.13
C ASN A 132 18.90 5.21 18.77
N ILE A 133 19.88 4.73 18.01
CA ILE A 133 20.16 5.23 16.65
C ILE A 133 18.95 5.01 15.73
N ILE A 134 18.36 3.81 15.76
CA ILE A 134 17.27 3.44 14.84
C ILE A 134 15.93 4.05 15.27
N ASN A 135 15.64 4.05 16.58
CA ASN A 135 14.32 4.47 17.08
C ASN A 135 14.30 5.94 17.55
N SER A 136 15.43 6.62 17.69
CA SER A 136 15.46 8.01 18.19
C SER A 136 15.09 9.05 17.14
N ALA A 137 15.19 8.75 15.85
CA ALA A 137 14.61 9.59 14.80
C ALA A 137 13.10 9.75 14.94
N ASN A 138 12.49 8.91 15.75
CA ASN A 138 11.07 8.77 15.98
C ASN A 138 10.70 9.06 17.45
N TYR A 139 11.15 10.19 18.01
CA TYR A 139 10.90 10.55 19.42
C TYR A 139 9.41 10.64 19.77
N GLU A 140 8.53 10.82 18.79
CA GLU A 140 7.08 10.72 18.93
C GLU A 140 6.55 9.26 18.89
N GLN A 141 7.41 8.28 18.62
CA GLN A 141 7.03 6.88 18.40
C GLN A 141 7.03 6.02 19.68
N GLN A 142 6.76 6.58 20.85
CA GLN A 142 6.44 5.75 22.02
C GLN A 142 5.26 4.79 21.74
N ASN A 143 4.43 5.09 20.75
CA ASN A 143 3.27 4.32 20.32
C ASN A 143 3.47 3.59 18.97
N GLY A 144 4.69 3.51 18.46
CA GLY A 144 4.96 2.81 17.18
C GLY A 144 4.70 1.31 17.28
N THR A 145 4.18 0.76 16.18
CA THR A 145 3.94 -0.69 16.04
C THR A 145 5.21 -1.42 15.61
N GLU A 146 5.45 -2.58 16.18
CA GLU A 146 6.52 -3.45 15.75
C GLU A 146 6.17 -4.11 14.42
N ILE A 147 6.93 -3.77 13.35
CA ILE A 147 6.75 -4.34 12.01
C ILE A 147 7.79 -5.40 11.67
N GLY A 148 8.81 -5.54 12.49
CA GLY A 148 9.91 -6.47 12.26
C GLY A 148 11.07 -6.23 13.20
N SER A 149 12.24 -6.76 12.84
CA SER A 149 13.49 -6.63 13.59
C SER A 149 14.63 -6.20 12.68
N LEU A 150 15.66 -5.55 13.24
CA LEU A 150 16.86 -5.23 12.48
C LEU A 150 17.49 -6.52 11.94
N TYR A 151 17.85 -6.53 10.64
CA TYR A 151 18.28 -7.75 9.97
C TYR A 151 19.54 -8.37 10.61
N ASN A 152 20.53 -7.54 10.92
CA ASN A 152 21.81 -7.99 11.51
C ASN A 152 21.71 -8.26 13.01
N GLU A 153 20.70 -7.72 13.71
CA GLU A 153 20.53 -7.81 15.16
C GLU A 153 19.06 -8.05 15.51
N LYS A 154 18.62 -9.30 15.45
CA LYS A 154 17.20 -9.71 15.62
C LYS A 154 16.60 -9.35 16.98
N SER A 155 17.42 -9.08 17.98
CA SER A 155 16.97 -8.63 19.31
C SER A 155 16.42 -7.20 19.29
N ILE A 156 16.74 -6.42 18.25
CA ILE A 156 16.27 -5.04 18.09
C ILE A 156 15.00 -5.03 17.25
N LYS A 157 13.87 -4.79 17.92
CA LYS A 157 12.60 -4.59 17.27
C LYS A 157 12.51 -3.19 16.69
N ILE A 158 12.01 -3.12 15.47
CA ILE A 158 11.78 -1.87 14.73
C ILE A 158 10.35 -1.42 14.98
N LYS A 159 10.22 -0.28 15.63
CA LYS A 159 8.94 0.39 15.81
C LYS A 159 8.72 1.38 14.67
N PHE A 160 7.57 1.28 14.06
CA PHE A 160 7.15 2.16 12.98
C PHE A 160 5.79 2.77 13.32
N ASN A 161 5.68 4.08 13.18
CA ASN A 161 4.39 4.73 13.34
C ASN A 161 3.63 4.69 12.01
N VAL A 162 2.59 3.87 11.96
CA VAL A 162 1.76 3.70 10.76
C VAL A 162 1.06 5.01 10.37
N SER A 163 0.78 5.91 11.34
CA SER A 163 0.26 7.26 11.07
C SER A 163 1.16 8.09 10.16
N ASP A 164 2.46 7.79 10.11
CA ASP A 164 3.41 8.48 9.22
C ASP A 164 3.16 8.20 7.72
N LEU A 165 2.26 7.26 7.41
CA LEU A 165 1.83 6.98 6.04
C LEU A 165 0.62 7.83 5.61
N ASN A 166 -0.09 8.42 6.58
CA ASN A 166 -1.27 9.24 6.28
C ASN A 166 -0.91 10.47 5.46
N SER A 167 -1.68 10.72 4.39
CA SER A 167 -1.49 11.86 3.48
C SER A 167 -0.08 11.94 2.88
N LYS A 168 0.67 10.83 2.85
CA LYS A 168 2.02 10.74 2.27
C LYS A 168 2.06 9.80 1.07
N ARG A 169 3.13 9.92 0.30
CA ARG A 169 3.43 9.04 -0.82
C ARG A 169 4.42 7.99 -0.38
N THR A 170 3.99 6.76 -0.39
CA THR A 170 4.79 5.60 0.02
C THR A 170 4.93 4.65 -1.15
N PHE A 171 6.14 4.15 -1.38
CA PHE A 171 6.39 3.12 -2.36
C PHE A 171 6.87 1.83 -1.71
N ILE A 172 6.30 0.71 -2.12
CA ILE A 172 6.72 -0.64 -1.75
C ILE A 172 7.21 -1.34 -3.02
N PHE A 173 8.51 -1.59 -3.10
CA PHE A 173 9.14 -2.26 -4.22
C PHE A 173 9.53 -3.67 -3.83
N ALA A 174 8.99 -4.64 -4.55
CA ALA A 174 9.33 -6.03 -4.29
C ALA A 174 9.03 -6.90 -5.50
N ARG A 175 9.91 -7.84 -5.78
CA ARG A 175 9.60 -8.96 -6.66
C ARG A 175 8.50 -9.84 -6.06
N ALA A 176 7.76 -10.57 -6.91
CA ALA A 176 6.73 -11.49 -6.46
C ALA A 176 7.27 -12.50 -5.42
N GLY A 177 6.53 -12.70 -4.33
CA GLY A 177 6.89 -13.65 -3.26
C GLY A 177 7.95 -13.17 -2.25
N TYR A 178 8.39 -11.88 -2.29
CA TYR A 178 9.37 -11.35 -1.34
C TYR A 178 8.75 -10.65 -0.13
N GLY A 179 7.41 -10.53 -0.04
CA GLY A 179 6.72 -10.11 1.19
C GLY A 179 5.98 -8.78 1.12
N LYS A 180 5.72 -8.20 -0.10
CA LYS A 180 4.93 -6.95 -0.25
C LYS A 180 3.56 -7.04 0.43
N SER A 181 2.76 -8.04 0.09
CA SER A 181 1.41 -8.21 0.66
C SER A 181 1.46 -8.51 2.17
N ASN A 182 2.50 -9.23 2.63
CA ASN A 182 2.70 -9.46 4.07
C ASN A 182 2.95 -8.14 4.83
N LEU A 183 3.84 -7.26 4.29
CA LEU A 183 4.08 -5.94 4.86
C LEU A 183 2.79 -5.09 4.85
N MET A 184 2.06 -5.09 3.73
CA MET A 184 0.84 -4.31 3.61
C MET A 184 -0.25 -4.79 4.58
N LYS A 185 -0.39 -6.10 4.79
CA LYS A 185 -1.31 -6.67 5.80
C LYS A 185 -0.92 -6.26 7.22
N LEU A 186 0.38 -6.25 7.56
CA LEU A 186 0.86 -5.73 8.84
C LEU A 186 0.53 -4.26 9.02
N ILE A 187 0.80 -3.41 8.02
CA ILE A 187 0.46 -1.98 8.05
C ILE A 187 -1.05 -1.80 8.23
N ALA A 188 -1.86 -2.49 7.44
CA ALA A 188 -3.31 -2.37 7.51
C ALA A 188 -3.88 -2.84 8.85
N SER A 189 -3.29 -3.90 9.46
CA SER A 189 -3.74 -4.40 10.77
C SER A 189 -3.53 -3.39 11.90
N GLU A 190 -2.54 -2.52 11.76
CA GLU A 190 -2.15 -1.49 12.72
C GLU A 190 -2.59 -0.08 12.32
N TRP A 191 -3.39 0.03 11.27
CA TRP A 191 -3.85 1.34 10.80
C TRP A 191 -4.57 2.12 11.92
N PRO A 192 -4.18 3.37 12.21
CA PRO A 192 -4.71 4.11 13.34
C PRO A 192 -6.17 4.47 13.11
N LYS A 193 -7.00 4.27 14.13
CA LYS A 193 -8.38 4.75 14.12
C LYS A 193 -8.40 6.28 14.25
N HIS A 194 -9.33 6.94 13.57
CA HIS A 194 -9.61 8.38 13.69
C HIS A 194 -8.59 9.35 13.05
N GLU A 195 -7.53 8.87 12.43
CA GLU A 195 -6.57 9.75 11.72
C GLU A 195 -6.80 9.85 10.22
N GLY A 196 -7.61 8.97 9.67
CA GLY A 196 -7.94 8.85 8.26
C GLY A 196 -8.14 7.39 7.88
N GLY A 197 -8.93 7.11 6.86
CA GLY A 197 -9.22 5.76 6.41
C GLY A 197 -8.12 5.20 5.52
N LEU A 198 -8.06 3.86 5.44
CA LEU A 198 -7.23 3.13 4.48
C LEU A 198 -8.13 2.42 3.47
N LEU A 199 -7.95 2.68 2.18
CA LEU A 199 -8.67 2.00 1.12
C LEU A 199 -7.71 1.16 0.28
N ILE A 200 -7.95 -0.14 0.23
CA ILE A 200 -7.13 -1.11 -0.50
C ILE A 200 -7.90 -1.60 -1.72
N PHE A 201 -7.37 -1.39 -2.92
CA PHE A 201 -7.83 -2.09 -4.12
C PHE A 201 -7.13 -3.44 -4.20
N ASP A 202 -7.90 -4.52 -4.11
CA ASP A 202 -7.39 -5.89 -4.00
C ASP A 202 -7.60 -6.66 -5.31
N PRO A 203 -6.61 -6.68 -6.22
CA PRO A 203 -6.75 -7.35 -7.51
C PRO A 203 -6.63 -8.88 -7.43
N GLU A 204 -6.04 -9.41 -6.36
CA GLU A 204 -5.84 -10.86 -6.18
C GLU A 204 -6.80 -11.49 -5.16
N GLY A 205 -7.59 -10.68 -4.45
CA GLY A 205 -8.53 -11.15 -3.42
C GLY A 205 -7.82 -11.73 -2.20
N GLU A 206 -6.61 -11.25 -1.88
CA GLU A 206 -5.77 -11.80 -0.81
C GLU A 206 -5.78 -10.99 0.49
N TYR A 207 -6.21 -9.71 0.43
CA TYR A 207 -6.16 -8.82 1.60
C TYR A 207 -7.32 -9.01 2.57
N GLY A 208 -8.53 -9.21 2.06
CA GLY A 208 -9.74 -9.19 2.88
C GLY A 208 -9.84 -10.38 3.83
N THR A 209 -9.97 -11.55 3.28
CA THR A 209 -10.20 -12.80 4.02
C THR A 209 -9.13 -13.83 3.72
N LYS A 210 -9.10 -14.90 4.52
CA LYS A 210 -8.16 -16.00 4.32
C LYS A 210 -8.20 -16.50 2.87
N ASN A 211 -7.04 -16.47 2.21
CA ASN A 211 -6.85 -17.01 0.88
C ASN A 211 -5.85 -18.17 0.97
N LYS A 212 -6.26 -19.36 0.51
CA LYS A 212 -5.50 -20.62 0.67
C LYS A 212 -5.16 -20.86 2.15
N SER A 213 -3.88 -20.78 2.53
CA SER A 213 -3.42 -20.96 3.91
C SER A 213 -3.08 -19.63 4.62
N GLU A 214 -3.06 -18.51 3.88
CA GLU A 214 -2.63 -17.21 4.40
C GLU A 214 -3.81 -16.41 4.94
N PRO A 215 -3.71 -15.82 6.14
CA PRO A 215 -4.78 -15.02 6.72
C PRO A 215 -4.97 -13.70 5.99
N GLY A 216 -6.21 -13.18 6.02
CA GLY A 216 -6.56 -11.84 5.58
C GLY A 216 -6.60 -10.83 6.73
N ILE A 217 -6.71 -9.55 6.39
CA ILE A 217 -6.73 -8.44 7.38
C ILE A 217 -7.89 -8.62 8.36
N MET A 218 -9.04 -9.07 7.89
CA MET A 218 -10.24 -9.31 8.72
C MET A 218 -10.02 -10.40 9.79
N ASP A 219 -8.98 -11.23 9.66
CA ASP A 219 -8.62 -12.21 10.69
C ASP A 219 -7.87 -11.58 11.88
N SER A 220 -7.40 -10.33 11.77
CA SER A 220 -6.65 -9.60 12.81
C SER A 220 -7.36 -8.35 13.33
N ARG A 221 -8.16 -7.68 12.48
CA ARG A 221 -8.93 -6.49 12.86
C ARG A 221 -10.25 -6.43 12.11
N PRO A 222 -11.28 -5.82 12.69
CA PRO A 222 -12.49 -5.48 11.97
C PRO A 222 -12.17 -4.54 10.79
N SER A 223 -12.65 -4.88 9.59
CA SER A 223 -12.43 -4.12 8.36
C SER A 223 -13.64 -4.29 7.45
N LEU A 224 -13.96 -3.29 6.64
CA LEU A 224 -15.02 -3.37 5.66
C LEU A 224 -14.50 -4.04 4.37
N LEU A 225 -15.12 -5.12 3.94
CA LEU A 225 -14.83 -5.77 2.68
C LEU A 225 -15.98 -5.55 1.69
N ILE A 226 -15.68 -4.98 0.53
CA ILE A 226 -16.60 -4.84 -0.59
C ILE A 226 -16.21 -5.87 -1.65
N SER A 227 -17.03 -6.91 -1.85
CA SER A 227 -16.66 -8.02 -2.71
C SER A 227 -17.88 -8.71 -3.33
N ASN A 228 -17.78 -9.05 -4.59
CA ASN A 228 -18.78 -9.87 -5.30
C ASN A 228 -18.55 -11.39 -5.12
N ARG A 229 -17.54 -11.81 -4.35
CA ARG A 229 -17.28 -13.25 -4.13
C ARG A 229 -18.34 -13.88 -3.23
N ILE A 230 -18.96 -14.93 -3.72
CA ILE A 230 -20.03 -15.65 -3.01
C ILE A 230 -19.53 -16.26 -1.70
N GLU A 231 -18.29 -16.77 -1.67
CA GLU A 231 -17.71 -17.45 -0.52
C GLU A 231 -17.56 -16.54 0.71
N VAL A 232 -17.44 -15.24 0.49
CA VAL A 232 -17.25 -14.26 1.56
C VAL A 232 -18.51 -13.47 1.89
N ALA A 233 -19.51 -13.50 1.04
CA ALA A 233 -20.73 -12.70 1.16
C ALA A 233 -21.54 -12.94 2.45
N SER A 234 -21.34 -14.09 3.12
CA SER A 234 -21.98 -14.43 4.38
C SER A 234 -21.21 -13.98 5.62
N LYS A 235 -20.00 -13.43 5.46
CA LYS A 235 -19.20 -12.98 6.59
C LYS A 235 -19.68 -11.62 7.09
N GLU A 236 -19.43 -11.34 8.36
CA GLU A 236 -19.64 -10.01 8.94
C GLU A 236 -18.76 -8.97 8.25
N ASN A 237 -19.27 -7.74 8.16
CA ASN A 237 -18.57 -6.60 7.54
C ASN A 237 -18.25 -6.80 6.04
N VAL A 238 -19.00 -7.62 5.33
CA VAL A 238 -18.90 -7.77 3.88
C VAL A 238 -20.10 -7.11 3.20
N TYR A 239 -19.81 -6.13 2.34
CA TYR A 239 -20.79 -5.53 1.44
C TYR A 239 -20.69 -6.22 0.07
N PRO A 240 -21.72 -6.96 -0.37
CA PRO A 240 -21.60 -7.88 -1.51
C PRO A 240 -21.80 -7.22 -2.88
N PHE A 241 -21.49 -5.92 -3.04
CA PHE A 241 -21.72 -5.20 -4.28
C PHE A 241 -20.53 -4.32 -4.66
N LEU A 242 -20.08 -4.44 -5.92
CA LEU A 242 -19.07 -3.58 -6.53
C LEU A 242 -19.66 -2.57 -7.53
N LYS A 243 -20.98 -2.42 -7.57
CA LYS A 243 -21.63 -1.44 -8.43
C LYS A 243 -21.80 -0.11 -7.73
N MET A 244 -21.89 0.95 -8.51
CA MET A 244 -22.15 2.30 -8.04
C MET A 244 -23.23 2.98 -8.89
N SER A 245 -23.89 3.99 -8.37
CA SER A 245 -24.88 4.75 -9.11
C SER A 245 -24.21 5.76 -10.05
N LEU A 246 -23.76 5.30 -11.24
CA LEU A 246 -23.10 6.18 -12.21
C LEU A 246 -24.01 7.32 -12.67
N SER A 247 -25.33 7.09 -12.71
CA SER A 247 -26.31 8.11 -13.10
C SER A 247 -26.48 9.24 -12.08
N SER A 248 -26.04 9.05 -10.82
CA SER A 248 -26.07 10.08 -9.78
C SER A 248 -24.78 10.92 -9.73
N LEU A 249 -23.70 10.43 -10.36
CA LEU A 249 -22.42 11.13 -10.42
C LEU A 249 -22.43 12.19 -11.53
N ASN A 250 -21.63 13.25 -11.35
CA ASN A 250 -21.44 14.27 -12.37
C ASN A 250 -20.84 13.64 -13.65
N PRO A 251 -21.45 13.87 -14.84
CA PRO A 251 -20.89 13.39 -16.10
C PRO A 251 -19.44 13.82 -16.34
N GLU A 252 -19.05 15.03 -15.94
CA GLU A 252 -17.67 15.52 -16.02
C GLU A 252 -16.65 14.63 -15.24
N LEU A 253 -17.11 13.95 -14.19
CA LEU A 253 -16.28 13.02 -13.44
C LEU A 253 -16.23 11.65 -14.12
N VAL A 254 -17.38 11.16 -14.59
CA VAL A 254 -17.53 9.78 -15.05
C VAL A 254 -17.01 9.58 -16.47
N ILE A 255 -17.38 10.48 -17.39
CA ILE A 255 -17.13 10.32 -18.82
C ILE A 255 -15.65 10.21 -19.17
N PRO A 256 -14.73 11.04 -18.63
CA PRO A 256 -13.29 10.93 -18.92
C PRO A 256 -12.68 9.59 -18.51
N ILE A 257 -13.25 8.95 -17.49
CA ILE A 257 -12.73 7.68 -16.96
C ILE A 257 -13.26 6.49 -17.77
N ILE A 258 -14.53 6.53 -18.19
CA ILE A 258 -15.14 5.37 -18.85
C ILE A 258 -15.08 5.41 -20.38
N VAL A 259 -14.84 6.57 -20.97
CA VAL A 259 -14.64 6.71 -22.42
C VAL A 259 -13.16 6.54 -22.75
N ASN A 260 -12.88 5.78 -23.82
CA ASN A 260 -11.51 5.56 -24.25
C ASN A 260 -10.79 6.90 -24.55
N PRO A 261 -9.57 7.13 -24.00
CA PRO A 261 -8.80 8.37 -24.19
C PRO A 261 -8.60 8.77 -25.65
N ALA A 262 -8.49 7.81 -26.56
CA ALA A 262 -8.39 8.07 -28.01
C ALA A 262 -9.63 8.74 -28.62
N LYS A 263 -10.71 8.88 -27.85
CA LYS A 263 -11.96 9.57 -28.27
C LYS A 263 -12.16 10.91 -27.59
N HIS A 264 -11.27 11.33 -26.69
CA HIS A 264 -11.40 12.58 -25.93
C HIS A 264 -11.30 13.82 -26.83
N ASP A 265 -10.59 13.75 -27.95
CA ASP A 265 -10.47 14.87 -28.90
C ASP A 265 -11.67 15.01 -29.85
N THR A 266 -12.73 14.23 -29.65
CA THR A 266 -13.91 14.29 -30.53
C THR A 266 -14.91 15.35 -30.06
N ILE A 267 -15.58 16.02 -31.03
CA ILE A 267 -16.67 16.97 -30.74
C ILE A 267 -17.76 16.30 -29.89
N PHE A 268 -17.99 15.02 -30.12
CA PHE A 268 -19.02 14.30 -29.40
C PHE A 268 -18.64 14.05 -27.93
N PHE A 269 -17.37 13.78 -27.64
CA PHE A 269 -16.88 13.73 -26.26
C PHE A 269 -17.14 15.04 -25.53
N SER A 270 -16.83 16.17 -26.16
CA SER A 270 -17.13 17.50 -25.58
C SER A 270 -18.62 17.70 -25.32
N LYS A 271 -19.51 17.19 -26.19
CA LYS A 271 -20.96 17.24 -25.96
C LYS A 271 -21.37 16.39 -24.76
N LEU A 272 -20.80 15.18 -24.60
CA LEU A 272 -21.05 14.34 -23.43
C LEU A 272 -20.60 15.03 -22.13
N MET A 273 -19.42 15.68 -22.13
CA MET A 273 -18.90 16.41 -20.97
C MET A 273 -19.80 17.58 -20.52
N ASN A 274 -20.50 18.21 -21.48
CA ASN A 274 -21.37 19.36 -21.21
C ASN A 274 -22.83 18.97 -20.97
N MET A 275 -23.13 17.67 -20.78
CA MET A 275 -24.52 17.22 -20.50
C MET A 275 -24.97 17.69 -19.13
N SER A 276 -26.25 18.03 -19.01
CA SER A 276 -26.90 18.19 -17.72
C SER A 276 -27.01 16.87 -16.98
N GLN A 277 -27.20 16.94 -15.65
CA GLN A 277 -27.39 15.74 -14.83
C GLN A 277 -28.60 14.90 -15.25
N GLU A 278 -29.68 15.55 -15.74
CA GLU A 278 -30.85 14.86 -16.25
C GLU A 278 -30.53 14.12 -17.55
N GLN A 279 -29.91 14.80 -18.53
CA GLN A 279 -29.49 14.17 -19.78
C GLN A 279 -28.56 12.96 -19.53
N TRP A 280 -27.61 13.10 -18.60
CA TRP A 280 -26.75 12.01 -18.23
C TRP A 280 -27.51 10.81 -17.65
N LYS A 281 -28.44 11.07 -16.75
CA LYS A 281 -29.31 10.04 -16.16
C LYS A 281 -30.13 9.30 -17.23
N ASP A 282 -30.72 10.05 -18.17
CA ASP A 282 -31.49 9.48 -19.26
C ASP A 282 -30.64 8.65 -20.21
N LEU A 283 -29.41 9.11 -20.53
CA LEU A 283 -28.46 8.36 -21.36
C LEU A 283 -28.01 7.05 -20.68
N VAL A 284 -27.70 7.11 -19.42
CA VAL A 284 -27.31 5.91 -18.63
C VAL A 284 -28.47 4.91 -18.59
N GLN A 285 -29.70 5.39 -18.39
CA GLN A 285 -30.88 4.52 -18.39
C GLN A 285 -31.13 3.91 -19.78
N LEU A 286 -31.04 4.69 -20.85
CA LEU A 286 -31.18 4.20 -22.23
C LEU A 286 -30.15 3.08 -22.52
N ILE A 287 -28.87 3.32 -22.15
CA ILE A 287 -27.81 2.34 -22.36
C ILE A 287 -28.02 1.09 -21.49
N LYS A 288 -28.48 1.24 -20.24
CA LYS A 288 -28.80 0.11 -19.37
C LYS A 288 -29.86 -0.81 -19.95
N GLU A 289 -30.91 -0.20 -20.56
CA GLU A 289 -32.03 -0.94 -21.14
C GLU A 289 -31.70 -1.56 -22.49
N LYS A 290 -31.12 -0.79 -23.40
CA LYS A 290 -30.93 -1.17 -24.81
C LYS A 290 -29.53 -1.62 -25.16
N ARG A 291 -28.53 -1.34 -24.33
CA ARG A 291 -27.11 -1.63 -24.58
C ARG A 291 -26.70 -1.12 -25.98
N TYR A 292 -26.14 -2.00 -26.83
CA TYR A 292 -25.74 -1.68 -28.21
C TYR A 292 -26.94 -1.44 -29.16
N GLY A 293 -28.15 -1.72 -28.73
CA GLY A 293 -29.37 -1.54 -29.49
C GLY A 293 -29.95 -0.13 -29.47
N ALA A 294 -29.38 0.80 -28.68
CA ALA A 294 -29.79 2.21 -28.69
C ALA A 294 -29.61 2.81 -30.10
N THR A 295 -30.65 3.48 -30.60
CA THR A 295 -30.64 4.10 -31.95
C THR A 295 -29.92 5.45 -31.91
N LEU A 296 -29.46 5.92 -33.09
CA LEU A 296 -28.85 7.26 -33.23
C LEU A 296 -29.83 8.38 -32.88
N GLU A 297 -31.10 8.19 -33.22
CA GLU A 297 -32.18 9.17 -32.90
C GLU A 297 -32.39 9.30 -31.40
N GLU A 298 -32.47 8.18 -30.68
CA GLU A 298 -32.64 8.18 -29.23
C GLU A 298 -31.45 8.83 -28.52
N ILE A 299 -30.23 8.49 -28.94
CA ILE A 299 -29.00 9.08 -28.40
C ILE A 299 -28.96 10.58 -28.74
N GLY A 300 -29.23 10.94 -30.00
CA GLY A 300 -29.21 12.32 -30.46
C GLY A 300 -30.23 13.20 -29.74
N THR A 301 -31.42 12.69 -29.47
CA THR A 301 -32.47 13.41 -28.72
C THR A 301 -31.99 13.76 -27.32
N ILE A 302 -31.31 12.84 -26.62
CA ILE A 302 -30.82 13.07 -25.27
C ILE A 302 -29.61 14.01 -25.28
N VAL A 303 -28.63 13.77 -26.16
CA VAL A 303 -27.33 14.45 -26.09
C VAL A 303 -27.33 15.81 -26.78
N THR A 304 -28.05 15.95 -27.89
CA THR A 304 -27.96 17.14 -28.77
C THR A 304 -29.28 17.79 -29.10
N GLY A 305 -30.39 17.19 -28.68
CA GLY A 305 -31.72 17.72 -28.90
C GLY A 305 -32.36 17.33 -30.23
N ASN A 306 -31.65 17.07 -31.33
CA ASN A 306 -32.26 16.72 -32.64
C ASN A 306 -31.28 16.29 -33.75
N SER A 307 -30.00 15.99 -33.49
CA SER A 307 -29.08 15.64 -34.56
C SER A 307 -28.69 14.16 -34.55
N THR A 308 -28.82 13.52 -35.72
CA THR A 308 -28.25 12.18 -35.99
C THR A 308 -26.84 12.35 -36.54
N ASP A 309 -25.85 12.27 -35.67
CA ASP A 309 -24.44 12.25 -36.08
C ASP A 309 -23.92 10.80 -35.95
N GLU A 310 -23.55 10.18 -37.05
CA GLU A 310 -23.06 8.79 -37.06
C GLU A 310 -21.83 8.59 -36.17
N ASN A 311 -21.02 9.62 -35.92
CA ASN A 311 -19.90 9.59 -35.03
C ASN A 311 -20.25 9.46 -33.54
N MET A 312 -21.50 9.66 -33.15
CA MET A 312 -21.97 9.48 -31.78
C MET A 312 -21.92 8.02 -31.35
N LYS A 313 -22.35 7.10 -32.21
CA LYS A 313 -22.51 5.68 -31.86
C LYS A 313 -21.19 5.02 -31.39
N PRO A 314 -20.02 5.23 -32.03
CA PRO A 314 -18.76 4.69 -31.56
C PRO A 314 -18.34 5.20 -30.17
N VAL A 315 -18.68 6.43 -29.80
CA VAL A 315 -18.38 6.97 -28.47
C VAL A 315 -19.32 6.41 -27.42
N VAL A 316 -20.64 6.38 -27.71
CA VAL A 316 -21.63 5.80 -26.80
C VAL A 316 -21.40 4.30 -26.59
N ASN A 317 -20.96 3.57 -27.59
CA ASN A 317 -20.63 2.16 -27.45
C ASN A 317 -19.52 1.91 -26.39
N ASN A 318 -18.63 2.87 -26.14
CA ASN A 318 -17.64 2.76 -25.05
C ASN A 318 -18.30 2.81 -23.67
N LEU A 319 -19.48 3.44 -23.55
CA LEU A 319 -20.21 3.54 -22.30
C LEU A 319 -20.96 2.24 -21.94
N VAL A 320 -21.27 1.39 -22.94
CA VAL A 320 -22.13 0.21 -22.76
C VAL A 320 -21.53 -0.78 -21.76
N THR A 321 -20.25 -1.11 -21.89
CA THR A 321 -19.58 -2.08 -21.01
C THR A 321 -19.45 -1.58 -19.58
N PRO A 322 -18.91 -0.36 -19.33
CA PRO A 322 -18.83 0.19 -17.97
C PRO A 322 -20.20 0.32 -17.31
N ILE A 323 -21.20 0.87 -18.01
CA ILE A 323 -22.55 1.02 -17.46
C ILE A 323 -23.16 -0.35 -17.14
N SER A 324 -23.06 -1.33 -18.03
CA SER A 324 -23.62 -2.66 -17.79
C SER A 324 -22.97 -3.37 -16.59
N LYS A 325 -21.67 -3.18 -16.39
CA LYS A 325 -20.90 -3.86 -15.34
C LYS A 325 -20.92 -3.13 -14.00
N LEU A 326 -20.78 -1.79 -14.04
CA LEU A 326 -20.54 -0.98 -12.84
C LEU A 326 -21.77 -0.20 -12.38
N HIS A 327 -22.78 0.03 -13.24
CA HIS A 327 -23.92 0.84 -12.86
C HIS A 327 -25.04 0.03 -12.19
N ASP A 328 -25.53 0.58 -11.09
CA ASP A 328 -26.79 0.22 -10.45
C ASP A 328 -27.36 1.50 -9.83
N PRO A 329 -28.58 1.95 -10.19
CA PRO A 329 -29.13 3.23 -9.72
C PRO A 329 -29.30 3.31 -8.21
N ASP A 330 -29.48 2.16 -7.56
CA ASP A 330 -29.74 2.07 -6.11
C ASP A 330 -28.48 1.68 -5.32
N ALA A 331 -27.32 1.56 -5.99
CA ALA A 331 -26.07 1.22 -5.33
C ALA A 331 -25.54 2.39 -4.47
N LYS A 332 -25.22 2.10 -3.22
CA LYS A 332 -24.66 3.06 -2.25
C LYS A 332 -23.19 2.77 -1.90
N THR A 333 -22.48 2.14 -2.80
CA THR A 333 -21.09 1.71 -2.56
C THR A 333 -20.14 2.87 -2.25
N LEU A 334 -20.29 3.99 -2.96
CA LEU A 334 -19.47 5.18 -2.72
C LEU A 334 -19.75 5.81 -1.37
N GLU A 335 -21.02 5.94 -1.00
CA GLU A 335 -21.43 6.49 0.30
C GLU A 335 -20.89 5.64 1.45
N ILE A 336 -20.99 4.32 1.32
CA ILE A 336 -20.45 3.36 2.31
C ILE A 336 -18.94 3.49 2.44
N ILE A 337 -18.22 3.56 1.30
CA ILE A 337 -16.76 3.75 1.31
C ILE A 337 -16.40 5.07 2.00
N VAL A 338 -17.04 6.17 1.61
CA VAL A 338 -16.76 7.50 2.14
C VAL A 338 -17.01 7.56 3.65
N GLU A 339 -18.12 6.99 4.10
CA GLU A 339 -18.45 6.99 5.53
C GLU A 339 -17.47 6.16 6.35
N ALA A 340 -17.08 4.98 5.85
CA ALA A 340 -16.06 4.14 6.49
C ALA A 340 -14.69 4.86 6.56
N LEU A 341 -14.30 5.55 5.48
CA LEU A 341 -13.04 6.32 5.45
C LEU A 341 -13.07 7.50 6.43
N ARG A 342 -14.21 8.19 6.57
CA ARG A 342 -14.37 9.27 7.57
C ARG A 342 -14.23 8.78 9.01
N ARG A 343 -14.61 7.55 9.27
CA ARG A 343 -14.43 6.90 10.58
C ARG A 343 -13.02 6.37 10.82
N GLY A 344 -12.12 6.49 9.83
CA GLY A 344 -10.75 5.97 9.92
C GLY A 344 -10.67 4.44 9.80
N GLU A 345 -11.63 3.84 9.11
CA GLU A 345 -11.69 2.39 8.94
C GLU A 345 -10.78 1.91 7.80
N VAL A 346 -10.46 0.61 7.82
CA VAL A 346 -9.81 -0.08 6.71
C VAL A 346 -10.89 -0.65 5.79
N VAL A 347 -10.90 -0.17 4.57
CA VAL A 347 -11.82 -0.59 3.51
C VAL A 347 -11.05 -1.37 2.46
N ILE A 348 -11.52 -2.56 2.12
CA ILE A 348 -10.94 -3.41 1.09
C ILE A 348 -11.94 -3.57 -0.03
N VAL A 349 -11.58 -3.12 -1.22
CA VAL A 349 -12.38 -3.25 -2.43
C VAL A 349 -11.81 -4.39 -3.26
N ASP A 350 -12.45 -5.54 -3.21
CA ASP A 350 -12.03 -6.76 -3.90
C ASP A 350 -12.43 -6.69 -5.38
N ILE A 351 -11.46 -6.34 -6.21
CA ILE A 351 -11.62 -6.21 -7.67
C ILE A 351 -11.15 -7.46 -8.43
N SER A 352 -10.86 -8.56 -7.73
CA SER A 352 -10.26 -9.78 -8.29
C SER A 352 -11.14 -10.50 -9.33
N LEU A 353 -12.46 -10.30 -9.28
CA LEU A 353 -13.39 -10.88 -10.24
C LEU A 353 -13.72 -9.95 -11.44
N LEU A 354 -13.17 -8.75 -11.46
CA LEU A 354 -13.31 -7.83 -12.58
C LEU A 354 -12.18 -8.04 -13.59
N ASP A 355 -12.47 -7.78 -14.85
CA ASP A 355 -11.38 -7.63 -15.83
C ASP A 355 -10.58 -6.37 -15.55
N SER A 356 -9.31 -6.34 -15.97
CA SER A 356 -8.37 -5.27 -15.63
C SER A 356 -8.87 -3.88 -16.00
N HIS A 357 -9.56 -3.73 -17.13
CA HIS A 357 -10.09 -2.44 -17.57
C HIS A 357 -11.24 -1.96 -16.69
N THR A 358 -12.19 -2.84 -16.36
CA THR A 358 -13.31 -2.52 -15.46
C THR A 358 -12.83 -2.25 -14.03
N ALA A 359 -11.84 -3.02 -13.55
CA ALA A 359 -11.21 -2.80 -12.25
C ALA A 359 -10.53 -1.43 -12.17
N LEU A 360 -9.80 -1.05 -13.21
CA LEU A 360 -9.17 0.27 -13.32
C LEU A 360 -10.22 1.39 -13.28
N GLN A 361 -11.26 1.30 -14.11
CA GLN A 361 -12.34 2.30 -14.14
C GLN A 361 -13.03 2.46 -12.78
N LEU A 362 -13.33 1.35 -12.10
CA LEU A 362 -13.94 1.39 -10.77
C LEU A 362 -13.02 2.12 -9.76
N SER A 363 -11.75 1.75 -9.73
CA SER A 363 -10.76 2.34 -8.82
C SER A 363 -10.58 3.84 -9.10
N SER A 364 -10.48 4.21 -10.37
CA SER A 364 -10.36 5.61 -10.81
C SER A 364 -11.56 6.45 -10.43
N LEU A 365 -12.78 5.91 -10.60
CA LEU A 365 -14.01 6.60 -10.21
C LEU A 365 -14.06 6.87 -8.69
N ILE A 366 -13.66 5.91 -7.87
CA ILE A 366 -13.62 6.07 -6.42
C ILE A 366 -12.57 7.13 -6.02
N ILE A 367 -11.36 7.05 -6.58
CA ILE A 367 -10.29 8.02 -6.31
C ILE A 367 -10.73 9.42 -6.74
N LYS A 368 -11.21 9.57 -7.98
CA LYS A 368 -11.61 10.88 -8.53
C LYS A 368 -12.75 11.49 -7.75
N TYR A 369 -13.75 10.70 -7.36
CA TYR A 369 -14.87 11.18 -6.55
C TYR A 369 -14.39 11.78 -5.22
N ILE A 370 -13.51 11.08 -4.50
CA ILE A 370 -12.99 11.54 -3.21
C ILE A 370 -12.05 12.74 -3.40
N PHE A 371 -11.23 12.72 -4.45
CA PHE A 371 -10.31 13.81 -4.77
C PHE A 371 -11.08 15.11 -5.08
N ASP A 372 -12.06 15.06 -5.98
CA ASP A 372 -12.86 16.21 -6.35
C ASP A 372 -13.70 16.75 -5.18
N TYR A 373 -14.21 15.85 -4.33
CA TYR A 373 -14.90 16.25 -3.10
C TYR A 373 -13.94 17.06 -2.20
N ASN A 374 -12.74 16.54 -1.95
CA ASN A 374 -11.75 17.21 -1.11
C ASN A 374 -11.25 18.52 -1.74
N GLN A 375 -11.04 18.55 -3.05
CA GLN A 375 -10.63 19.75 -3.76
C GLN A 375 -11.66 20.89 -3.61
N ARG A 376 -12.95 20.57 -3.80
CA ARG A 376 -14.05 21.53 -3.62
C ARG A 376 -14.23 21.94 -2.15
N SER A 377 -13.97 21.03 -1.23
CA SER A 377 -14.10 21.26 0.21
C SER A 377 -12.90 22.00 0.82
N PHE A 378 -11.78 22.07 0.11
CA PHE A 378 -10.52 22.63 0.63
C PHE A 378 -10.60 24.11 0.97
N THR A 379 -11.45 24.86 0.28
CA THR A 379 -11.69 26.30 0.50
C THR A 379 -12.93 26.61 1.35
N ASP A 380 -13.65 25.60 1.79
CA ASP A 380 -14.89 25.74 2.56
C ASP A 380 -14.64 25.34 4.02
N GLU A 381 -14.58 26.31 4.92
CA GLU A 381 -14.32 26.09 6.35
C GLU A 381 -15.36 25.23 7.05
N ASN A 382 -16.56 25.11 6.49
CA ASN A 382 -17.66 24.32 7.05
C ASN A 382 -17.65 22.85 6.59
N ARG A 383 -16.78 22.48 5.67
CA ARG A 383 -16.67 21.12 5.15
C ARG A 383 -15.40 20.42 5.64
N HIS A 384 -15.58 19.20 6.09
CA HIS A 384 -14.46 18.36 6.51
C HIS A 384 -13.94 17.52 5.35
N LEU A 385 -12.61 17.53 5.16
CA LEU A 385 -11.94 16.68 4.19
C LEU A 385 -12.09 15.19 4.55
N ILE A 386 -12.24 14.35 3.55
CA ILE A 386 -12.17 12.90 3.68
C ILE A 386 -10.68 12.53 3.72
N LYS A 387 -10.12 12.36 4.91
CA LYS A 387 -8.72 11.90 5.03
C LYS A 387 -8.65 10.42 4.69
N ALA A 388 -7.88 10.07 3.67
CA ALA A 388 -7.75 8.69 3.21
C ALA A 388 -6.37 8.42 2.62
N THR A 389 -5.91 7.17 2.77
CA THR A 389 -4.73 6.65 2.08
C THR A 389 -5.17 5.49 1.19
N PHE A 390 -4.78 5.53 -0.08
CA PHE A 390 -5.13 4.53 -1.08
C PHE A 390 -3.98 3.56 -1.29
N VAL A 391 -4.26 2.27 -1.31
CA VAL A 391 -3.28 1.23 -1.66
C VAL A 391 -3.54 0.77 -3.08
N VAL A 392 -2.53 0.92 -3.92
CA VAL A 392 -2.58 0.63 -5.35
C VAL A 392 -1.52 -0.40 -5.70
N GLU A 393 -1.96 -1.62 -6.01
CA GLU A 393 -1.12 -2.70 -6.51
C GLU A 393 -0.79 -2.49 -7.99
N GLU A 394 0.34 -3.07 -8.44
CA GLU A 394 0.84 -2.99 -9.82
C GLU A 394 0.85 -1.54 -10.35
N ALA A 395 1.34 -0.61 -9.52
CA ALA A 395 1.25 0.84 -9.73
C ALA A 395 1.91 1.31 -11.04
N GLN A 396 2.83 0.53 -11.62
CA GLN A 396 3.41 0.84 -12.93
C GLN A 396 2.36 0.88 -14.05
N SER A 397 1.26 0.14 -13.91
CA SER A 397 0.21 0.12 -14.93
C SER A 397 -0.68 1.37 -14.94
N VAL A 398 -0.70 2.12 -13.84
CA VAL A 398 -1.58 3.29 -13.64
C VAL A 398 -0.83 4.61 -13.51
N LEU A 399 0.47 4.58 -13.24
CA LEU A 399 1.30 5.79 -13.10
C LEU A 399 2.09 6.13 -14.36
N ASP A 400 1.98 5.34 -15.43
CA ASP A 400 2.59 5.68 -16.72
C ASP A 400 1.86 6.88 -17.34
N ASN A 401 2.61 7.87 -17.80
CA ASN A 401 2.06 9.05 -18.48
C ASN A 401 1.26 8.72 -19.75
N ASN A 402 1.40 7.52 -20.28
CA ASN A 402 0.66 7.02 -21.43
C ASN A 402 -0.62 6.24 -21.06
N SER A 403 -0.88 6.02 -19.78
CA SER A 403 -2.03 5.21 -19.32
C SER A 403 -3.40 5.83 -19.64
N GLY A 404 -3.44 7.13 -19.92
CA GLY A 404 -4.67 7.87 -20.21
C GLY A 404 -5.58 8.08 -18.99
N ASP A 405 -5.23 7.52 -17.84
CA ASP A 405 -5.96 7.70 -16.58
C ASP A 405 -5.21 8.66 -15.66
N TRP A 406 -5.75 9.86 -15.53
CA TRP A 406 -5.14 10.94 -14.75
C TRP A 406 -5.42 10.85 -13.25
N SER A 407 -6.41 10.06 -12.81
CA SER A 407 -6.85 10.02 -11.41
C SER A 407 -5.74 9.56 -10.46
N PHE A 408 -4.98 8.53 -10.84
CA PHE A 408 -3.85 8.04 -10.06
C PHE A 408 -2.66 9.00 -10.09
N ILE A 409 -2.43 9.67 -11.23
CA ILE A 409 -1.37 10.65 -11.38
C ILE A 409 -1.67 11.91 -10.56
N GLU A 410 -2.92 12.40 -10.58
CA GLU A 410 -3.38 13.50 -9.72
C GLU A 410 -3.23 13.15 -8.23
N LEU A 411 -3.66 11.95 -7.84
CA LEU A 411 -3.48 11.45 -6.48
C LEU A 411 -1.99 11.45 -6.08
N ALA A 412 -1.12 10.93 -6.94
CA ALA A 412 0.32 10.87 -6.68
C ALA A 412 0.96 12.26 -6.61
N LYS A 413 0.57 13.21 -7.42
CA LYS A 413 1.16 14.54 -7.48
C LYS A 413 0.56 15.52 -6.47
N GLU A 414 -0.74 15.51 -6.29
CA GLU A 414 -1.47 16.55 -5.56
C GLU A 414 -2.24 16.05 -4.32
N GLY A 415 -2.42 14.74 -4.17
CA GLY A 415 -3.26 14.16 -3.12
C GLY A 415 -2.92 14.68 -1.71
N ARG A 416 -1.63 14.83 -1.40
CA ARG A 416 -1.16 15.33 -0.10
C ARG A 416 -1.78 16.67 0.28
N LYS A 417 -1.94 17.60 -0.66
CA LYS A 417 -2.54 18.91 -0.43
C LYS A 417 -3.98 18.80 0.06
N TYR A 418 -4.68 17.78 -0.39
CA TYR A 418 -6.10 17.56 -0.08
C TYR A 418 -6.32 16.48 1.00
N GLY A 419 -5.28 16.13 1.78
CA GLY A 419 -5.37 15.14 2.85
C GLY A 419 -5.46 13.69 2.35
N LEU A 420 -5.05 13.43 1.10
CA LEU A 420 -5.04 12.11 0.49
C LEU A 420 -3.61 11.57 0.39
N GLY A 421 -3.38 10.37 0.86
CA GLY A 421 -2.14 9.62 0.73
C GLY A 421 -2.26 8.48 -0.27
N ALA A 422 -1.10 7.93 -0.67
CA ALA A 422 -1.05 6.74 -1.50
C ALA A 422 0.11 5.82 -1.12
N ILE A 423 -0.16 4.53 -1.12
CA ILE A 423 0.83 3.46 -1.02
C ILE A 423 0.83 2.73 -2.36
N PHE A 424 1.86 3.00 -3.15
CA PHE A 424 2.05 2.40 -4.46
C PHE A 424 2.93 1.16 -4.35
N ILE A 425 2.43 0.04 -4.80
CA ILE A 425 3.12 -1.26 -4.76
C ILE A 425 3.46 -1.66 -6.19
N THR A 426 4.74 -1.91 -6.47
CA THR A 426 5.20 -2.30 -7.81
C THR A 426 6.44 -3.19 -7.76
N GLN A 427 6.65 -3.97 -8.81
CA GLN A 427 7.86 -4.76 -9.03
C GLN A 427 8.89 -4.01 -9.88
N GLN A 428 8.51 -2.90 -10.52
CA GLN A 428 9.29 -2.18 -11.53
C GLN A 428 9.43 -0.69 -11.17
N PRO A 429 10.31 -0.32 -10.24
CA PRO A 429 10.56 1.09 -9.90
C PRO A 429 10.92 1.95 -11.11
N GLY A 430 11.65 1.38 -12.07
CA GLY A 430 12.09 2.07 -13.29
C GLY A 430 10.98 2.48 -14.24
N SER A 431 9.79 1.89 -14.11
CA SER A 431 8.61 2.25 -14.90
C SER A 431 7.81 3.40 -14.31
N ILE A 432 8.12 3.82 -13.07
CA ILE A 432 7.44 4.96 -12.44
C ILE A 432 8.07 6.27 -12.93
N PRO A 433 7.28 7.27 -13.35
CA PRO A 433 7.80 8.57 -13.72
C PRO A 433 8.65 9.21 -12.61
N PHE A 434 9.80 9.74 -12.98
CA PHE A 434 10.79 10.27 -12.03
C PHE A 434 10.23 11.39 -11.15
N ASP A 435 9.39 12.25 -11.70
CA ASP A 435 8.75 13.37 -10.99
C ASP A 435 7.79 12.89 -9.88
N ILE A 436 7.21 11.70 -10.03
CA ILE A 436 6.39 11.07 -8.99
C ILE A 436 7.30 10.35 -7.98
N LEU A 437 8.26 9.57 -8.45
CA LEU A 437 9.13 8.76 -7.62
C LEU A 437 10.01 9.61 -6.68
N SER A 438 10.57 10.71 -7.19
CA SER A 438 11.43 11.62 -6.42
C SER A 438 10.72 12.40 -5.32
N GLN A 439 9.39 12.45 -5.36
CA GLN A 439 8.58 13.13 -4.35
C GLN A 439 8.04 12.19 -3.28
N ALA A 440 8.50 10.95 -3.25
CA ALA A 440 8.07 9.98 -2.24
C ALA A 440 8.54 10.35 -0.83
N ASP A 441 7.68 10.13 0.13
CA ASP A 441 7.96 10.34 1.56
C ASP A 441 8.53 9.10 2.24
N ASN A 442 8.19 7.90 1.72
CA ASN A 442 8.60 6.63 2.30
C ASN A 442 8.91 5.60 1.22
N PHE A 443 9.95 4.80 1.45
CA PHE A 443 10.33 3.67 0.61
C PHE A 443 10.53 2.41 1.43
N PHE A 444 9.92 1.31 0.97
CA PHE A 444 10.15 -0.04 1.45
C PHE A 444 10.65 -0.88 0.28
N VAL A 445 11.93 -1.20 0.25
CA VAL A 445 12.57 -1.86 -0.89
C VAL A 445 13.00 -3.26 -0.50
N PHE A 446 12.37 -4.25 -1.10
CA PHE A 446 12.77 -5.66 -1.01
C PHE A 446 13.77 -5.99 -2.14
N HIS A 447 14.11 -7.27 -2.27
CA HIS A 447 15.00 -7.73 -3.33
C HIS A 447 14.49 -7.35 -4.74
N LEU A 448 15.38 -6.77 -5.55
CA LEU A 448 15.19 -6.39 -6.95
C LEU A 448 16.33 -6.97 -7.79
N LEU A 449 16.05 -7.29 -9.06
CA LEU A 449 17.03 -7.89 -9.97
C LEU A 449 17.52 -6.93 -11.08
N SER A 450 16.70 -5.97 -11.46
CA SER A 450 17.00 -5.08 -12.59
C SER A 450 17.94 -3.96 -12.14
N ARG A 451 19.07 -3.81 -12.82
CA ARG A 451 19.98 -2.68 -12.62
C ARG A 451 19.32 -1.35 -12.92
N GLY A 452 18.48 -1.30 -13.97
CA GLY A 452 17.73 -0.09 -14.33
C GLY A 452 16.79 0.35 -13.21
N ASP A 453 16.13 -0.60 -12.53
CA ASP A 453 15.29 -0.33 -11.38
C ASP A 453 16.08 0.23 -10.19
N LEU A 454 17.25 -0.34 -9.91
CA LEU A 454 18.14 0.13 -8.85
C LEU A 454 18.69 1.53 -9.14
N GLU A 455 19.05 1.82 -10.39
CA GLU A 455 19.49 3.15 -10.79
C GLU A 455 18.37 4.20 -10.68
N SER A 456 17.14 3.83 -11.03
CA SER A 456 15.97 4.71 -10.87
C SER A 456 15.71 5.03 -9.40
N LEU A 457 15.83 4.02 -8.53
CA LEU A 457 15.73 4.19 -7.09
C LEU A 457 16.82 5.13 -6.55
N LYS A 458 18.09 4.94 -6.95
CA LYS A 458 19.23 5.80 -6.56
C LYS A 458 19.03 7.24 -7.00
N LYS A 459 18.56 7.45 -8.23
CA LYS A 459 18.27 8.79 -8.76
C LYS A 459 17.18 9.49 -7.98
N ALA A 460 16.12 8.75 -7.62
CA ALA A 460 14.98 9.31 -6.90
C ALA A 460 15.28 9.60 -5.43
N ASN A 461 16.13 8.78 -4.79
CA ASN A 461 16.47 8.95 -3.38
C ASN A 461 17.95 8.63 -3.13
N ALA A 462 18.75 9.66 -2.90
CA ALA A 462 20.19 9.57 -2.69
C ALA A 462 20.59 8.74 -1.44
N HIS A 463 19.66 8.46 -0.52
CA HIS A 463 19.94 7.59 0.63
C HIS A 463 20.15 6.12 0.23
N TYR A 464 19.69 5.71 -0.96
CA TYR A 464 19.98 4.40 -1.53
C TYR A 464 21.33 4.42 -2.25
N SER A 465 22.41 4.44 -1.46
CA SER A 465 23.80 4.42 -1.94
C SER A 465 24.20 3.04 -2.51
N ASP A 466 25.31 2.99 -3.23
CA ASP A 466 25.74 1.79 -3.96
C ASP A 466 25.93 0.55 -3.08
N ASP A 467 26.33 0.72 -1.83
CA ASP A 467 26.43 -0.36 -0.85
C ASP A 467 25.06 -0.98 -0.53
N ILE A 468 24.02 -0.15 -0.37
CA ILE A 468 22.63 -0.60 -0.17
C ILE A 468 22.09 -1.28 -1.42
N LEU A 469 22.30 -0.68 -2.60
CA LEU A 469 21.82 -1.26 -3.86
C LEU A 469 22.49 -2.61 -4.16
N THR A 470 23.78 -2.75 -3.82
CA THR A 470 24.50 -4.02 -3.92
C THR A 470 23.88 -5.09 -3.03
N GLN A 471 23.53 -4.73 -1.79
CA GLN A 471 22.85 -5.66 -0.88
C GLN A 471 21.44 -6.04 -1.37
N ILE A 472 20.66 -5.07 -1.88
CA ILE A 472 19.33 -5.32 -2.44
C ILE A 472 19.42 -6.34 -3.60
N LEU A 473 20.42 -6.19 -4.48
CA LEU A 473 20.64 -7.05 -5.64
C LEU A 473 21.15 -8.44 -5.26
N SER A 474 22.13 -8.50 -4.35
CA SER A 474 22.88 -9.74 -4.08
C SER A 474 22.28 -10.63 -3.00
N GLU A 475 21.36 -10.13 -2.18
CA GLU A 475 20.80 -10.86 -1.05
C GLU A 475 19.32 -11.20 -1.23
N PRO A 476 18.97 -12.31 -1.91
CA PRO A 476 17.59 -12.69 -2.21
C PRO A 476 16.86 -13.29 -1.01
N THR A 477 16.89 -12.61 0.13
CA THR A 477 16.25 -13.06 1.37
C THR A 477 14.79 -12.62 1.42
N LYS A 478 13.86 -13.57 1.47
CA LYS A 478 12.43 -13.27 1.60
C LYS A 478 12.14 -12.57 2.92
N GLY A 479 11.37 -11.49 2.88
CA GLY A 479 11.01 -10.69 4.04
C GLY A 479 12.07 -9.67 4.46
N LYS A 480 13.28 -9.66 3.85
CA LYS A 480 14.26 -8.62 4.07
C LYS A 480 13.87 -7.37 3.29
N CYS A 481 13.78 -6.25 3.99
CA CYS A 481 13.37 -4.96 3.45
C CYS A 481 14.39 -3.88 3.82
N TYR A 482 14.65 -2.96 2.92
CA TYR A 482 15.45 -1.76 3.13
C TYR A 482 14.52 -0.57 3.25
N MET A 483 14.34 -0.07 4.48
CA MET A 483 13.37 0.98 4.78
C MET A 483 14.05 2.36 4.82
N TRP A 484 13.41 3.33 4.23
CA TRP A 484 13.66 4.74 4.40
C TRP A 484 12.33 5.49 4.56
N THR A 485 12.29 6.45 5.46
CA THR A 485 11.15 7.35 5.64
C THR A 485 11.64 8.79 5.73
N SER A 486 10.80 9.76 5.41
CA SER A 486 11.15 11.18 5.49
C SER A 486 11.52 11.64 6.91
N SER A 487 11.12 10.90 7.93
CA SER A 487 11.51 11.10 9.33
C SER A 487 12.82 10.40 9.70
N GLN A 488 13.38 9.56 8.82
CA GLN A 488 14.59 8.77 9.07
C GLN A 488 15.68 9.11 8.04
N PRO A 489 16.82 9.67 8.45
CA PRO A 489 17.80 10.22 7.53
C PRO A 489 18.71 9.18 6.87
N PHE A 490 18.45 7.89 7.02
CA PHE A 490 19.26 6.82 6.43
C PHE A 490 18.44 5.55 6.19
N VAL A 491 18.89 4.75 5.23
CA VAL A 491 18.32 3.43 4.92
C VAL A 491 18.90 2.39 5.85
N PHE A 492 18.08 1.48 6.37
CA PHE A 492 18.55 0.32 7.12
C PHE A 492 17.78 -0.96 6.76
N PRO A 493 18.44 -2.13 6.87
CA PRO A 493 17.81 -3.40 6.55
C PRO A 493 17.01 -3.92 7.75
N LEU A 494 15.76 -4.31 7.52
CA LEU A 494 14.93 -4.98 8.52
C LEU A 494 14.36 -6.29 7.97
N MET A 495 14.13 -7.23 8.86
CA MET A 495 13.36 -8.44 8.59
C MET A 495 11.93 -8.19 9.03
N ILE A 496 11.00 -8.18 8.08
CA ILE A 496 9.58 -8.00 8.33
C ILE A 496 9.02 -9.23 9.06
N ASP A 497 8.25 -9.00 10.11
CA ASP A 497 7.55 -10.07 10.83
C ASP A 497 6.45 -10.70 9.94
N LEU A 498 6.10 -11.95 10.19
CA LEU A 498 5.04 -12.61 9.45
C LEU A 498 3.66 -12.20 10.00
N PHE A 499 2.79 -11.73 9.14
CA PHE A 499 1.43 -11.34 9.50
C PHE A 499 0.65 -12.50 10.16
N LYS A 500 0.91 -13.73 9.75
CA LYS A 500 0.31 -14.93 10.37
C LYS A 500 0.57 -15.00 11.87
N ASN A 501 1.80 -14.70 12.33
CA ASN A 501 2.13 -14.72 13.74
C ASN A 501 1.34 -13.66 14.52
N LYS A 502 1.10 -12.51 13.89
CA LYS A 502 0.27 -11.46 14.47
C LYS A 502 -1.18 -11.90 14.65
N VAL A 503 -1.77 -12.54 13.63
CA VAL A 503 -3.13 -13.07 13.72
C VAL A 503 -3.25 -14.09 14.84
N GLU A 504 -2.27 -14.98 14.99
CA GLU A 504 -2.23 -15.97 16.06
C GLU A 504 -2.18 -15.31 17.45
N SER A 505 -1.37 -14.26 17.63
CA SER A 505 -1.29 -13.52 18.89
C SER A 505 -2.58 -12.75 19.21
N THR A 506 -3.22 -12.14 18.21
CA THR A 506 -4.49 -11.42 18.39
C THR A 506 -5.62 -12.36 18.79
N LYS A 507 -5.71 -13.55 18.19
CA LYS A 507 -6.69 -14.58 18.56
C LYS A 507 -6.50 -15.09 19.99
N SER A 508 -5.26 -15.25 20.43
CA SER A 508 -4.92 -15.69 21.79
C SER A 508 -5.33 -14.67 22.86
N GLN A 509 -5.41 -13.38 22.50
CA GLN A 509 -5.79 -12.30 23.42
C GLN A 509 -7.30 -12.00 23.45
N GLY A 510 -8.12 -12.67 22.64
CA GLY A 510 -9.58 -12.50 22.61
C GLY A 510 -10.04 -11.10 22.17
N GLN A 511 -9.22 -10.35 21.45
CA GLN A 511 -9.42 -8.90 21.22
C GLN A 511 -10.29 -8.54 20.00
N ILE A 512 -10.82 -9.49 19.24
CA ILE A 512 -11.65 -9.16 18.07
C ILE A 512 -13.11 -9.01 18.53
N ARG A 513 -13.55 -7.77 18.78
CA ARG A 513 -14.97 -7.43 18.92
C ARG A 513 -15.47 -6.82 17.61
N ASN A 514 -16.44 -7.47 16.98
CA ASN A 514 -17.00 -7.08 15.69
C ASN A 514 -18.13 -6.03 15.78
N GLU A 515 -18.42 -5.50 16.97
CA GLU A 515 -19.68 -4.80 17.25
C GLU A 515 -19.82 -3.42 16.59
N ASP A 516 -18.72 -2.75 16.16
CA ASP A 516 -18.79 -1.33 15.75
C ASP A 516 -18.84 -1.07 14.24
N LEU A 517 -18.60 -2.06 13.37
CA LEU A 517 -18.45 -1.86 11.93
C LEU A 517 -19.73 -2.10 11.11
N LEU A 518 -20.71 -2.79 11.66
CA LEU A 518 -22.01 -3.04 11.00
C LEU A 518 -22.85 -1.78 10.83
N THR A 519 -22.54 -0.74 11.60
CA THR A 519 -23.34 0.49 11.70
C THR A 519 -23.56 1.21 10.36
N PRO A 520 -22.55 1.40 9.46
CA PRO A 520 -22.80 2.11 8.20
C PRO A 520 -23.69 1.34 7.23
N ILE A 521 -23.48 0.03 7.11
CA ILE A 521 -24.30 -0.81 6.23
C ILE A 521 -25.73 -0.89 6.79
N MET A 522 -25.87 -1.00 8.08
CA MET A 522 -27.15 -1.06 8.77
C MET A 522 -27.89 0.28 8.77
N GLU A 523 -27.18 1.42 8.88
CA GLU A 523 -27.79 2.75 8.79
C GLU A 523 -28.33 3.02 7.40
N ILE A 524 -27.59 2.65 6.35
CA ILE A 524 -28.04 2.79 4.96
C ILE A 524 -29.23 1.86 4.65
N LEU A 525 -29.28 0.69 5.29
CA LEU A 525 -30.43 -0.21 5.20
C LEU A 525 -31.64 0.28 6.03
N ARG A 526 -31.41 1.09 7.07
CA ARG A 526 -32.47 1.69 7.92
C ARG A 526 -33.22 2.85 7.28
N GLU A 527 -32.72 3.43 6.19
CA GLU A 527 -33.47 4.49 5.45
C GLU A 527 -34.85 4.01 4.97
N ASP A 528 -35.07 2.69 4.81
CA ASP A 528 -36.35 2.06 4.49
C ASP A 528 -36.81 1.10 5.59
N GLU A 529 -36.80 1.55 6.84
CA GLU A 529 -36.99 0.71 8.03
C GLU A 529 -38.32 -0.05 8.02
N GLU A 530 -39.37 0.56 7.50
CA GLU A 530 -40.69 -0.06 7.39
C GLU A 530 -40.71 -1.21 6.39
N LEU A 531 -40.05 -1.02 5.24
CA LEU A 531 -39.98 -2.02 4.19
C LEU A 531 -39.08 -3.19 4.59
N MET A 532 -37.95 -2.89 5.23
CA MET A 532 -37.03 -3.88 5.78
C MET A 532 -37.68 -4.70 6.91
N LYS A 533 -38.50 -4.09 7.74
CA LYS A 533 -39.25 -4.79 8.77
C LYS A 533 -40.23 -5.80 8.17
N LYS A 534 -40.99 -5.42 7.12
CA LYS A 534 -41.89 -6.32 6.40
C LYS A 534 -41.11 -7.51 5.79
N ILE A 535 -39.97 -7.25 5.15
CA ILE A 535 -39.13 -8.29 4.55
C ILE A 535 -38.60 -9.25 5.63
N ARG A 536 -38.20 -8.70 6.78
CA ARG A 536 -37.71 -9.47 7.92
C ARG A 536 -38.78 -10.38 8.54
N ASP A 537 -39.99 -9.89 8.67
CA ASP A 537 -41.10 -10.70 9.18
C ASP A 537 -41.40 -11.89 8.27
N LYS A 538 -41.33 -11.69 6.96
CA LYS A 538 -41.46 -12.76 5.96
C LYS A 538 -40.27 -13.74 6.02
N PHE A 539 -39.06 -13.22 6.19
CA PHE A 539 -37.86 -14.05 6.38
C PHE A 539 -37.98 -14.94 7.62
N LEU A 540 -38.43 -14.41 8.76
CA LEU A 540 -38.60 -15.17 9.99
C LEU A 540 -39.64 -16.29 9.84
N THR A 541 -40.60 -16.10 8.96
CA THR A 541 -41.61 -17.13 8.63
C THR A 541 -40.98 -18.25 7.80
N VAL A 542 -40.17 -17.90 6.79
CA VAL A 542 -39.49 -18.86 5.91
C VAL A 542 -38.39 -19.62 6.64
N GLU A 543 -37.67 -18.94 7.57
CA GLU A 543 -36.55 -19.56 8.31
C GLU A 543 -37.01 -20.72 9.21
N LYS A 544 -38.26 -20.71 9.69
CA LYS A 544 -38.84 -21.78 10.50
C LYS A 544 -39.05 -23.09 9.72
N ASN A 545 -39.00 -23.04 8.39
CA ASN A 545 -39.18 -24.22 7.57
C ASN A 545 -37.90 -25.09 7.53
N ASN A 546 -38.03 -26.41 7.55
CA ASN A 546 -36.89 -27.33 7.52
C ASN A 546 -36.30 -27.58 6.11
N ASN A 547 -36.38 -26.58 5.22
CA ASN A 547 -35.91 -26.66 3.83
C ASN A 547 -34.42 -26.29 3.70
N SER A 548 -33.79 -26.70 2.59
CA SER A 548 -32.42 -26.27 2.25
C SER A 548 -32.34 -24.74 2.07
N THR A 549 -31.18 -24.15 2.27
CA THR A 549 -30.97 -22.71 2.10
C THR A 549 -31.37 -22.23 0.71
N THR A 550 -31.11 -23.00 -0.34
CA THR A 550 -31.51 -22.67 -1.72
C THR A 550 -33.02 -22.62 -1.86
N SER A 551 -33.73 -23.58 -1.31
CA SER A 551 -35.21 -23.61 -1.33
C SER A 551 -35.79 -22.43 -0.52
N LYS A 552 -35.21 -22.10 0.62
CA LYS A 552 -35.61 -20.95 1.45
C LYS A 552 -35.42 -19.61 0.74
N THR A 553 -34.37 -19.44 -0.06
CA THR A 553 -34.15 -18.19 -0.83
C THR A 553 -35.20 -18.00 -1.92
N ILE A 554 -35.65 -19.06 -2.54
CA ILE A 554 -36.77 -19.04 -3.53
C ILE A 554 -38.09 -18.78 -2.81
N GLU A 555 -38.34 -19.46 -1.71
CA GLU A 555 -39.54 -19.30 -0.90
C GLU A 555 -39.70 -17.88 -0.35
N LEU A 556 -38.59 -17.29 0.13
CA LEU A 556 -38.57 -15.88 0.54
C LEU A 556 -38.92 -14.97 -0.61
N TYR A 557 -38.32 -15.13 -1.80
CA TYR A 557 -38.64 -14.31 -2.97
C TYR A 557 -40.12 -14.40 -3.34
N ASN A 558 -40.71 -15.59 -3.30
CA ASN A 558 -42.13 -15.81 -3.64
C ASN A 558 -43.07 -15.20 -2.60
N SER A 559 -42.62 -15.03 -1.35
CA SER A 559 -43.40 -14.40 -0.28
C SER A 559 -43.44 -12.87 -0.35
N LEU A 560 -42.52 -12.24 -1.13
CA LEU A 560 -42.39 -10.80 -1.24
C LEU A 560 -43.50 -10.22 -2.15
N ASP A 561 -43.96 -9.00 -1.82
CA ASP A 561 -44.81 -8.23 -2.71
C ASP A 561 -43.99 -7.50 -3.80
N GLU A 562 -44.68 -6.81 -4.74
CA GLU A 562 -44.01 -6.17 -5.88
C GLU A 562 -43.14 -4.96 -5.45
N GLU A 563 -43.49 -4.27 -4.39
CA GLU A 563 -42.73 -3.14 -3.85
C GLU A 563 -41.42 -3.65 -3.21
N GLU A 564 -41.52 -4.70 -2.39
CA GLU A 564 -40.36 -5.37 -1.77
C GLU A 564 -39.45 -6.01 -2.82
N LYS A 565 -40.01 -6.64 -3.86
CA LYS A 565 -39.26 -7.20 -4.99
C LYS A 565 -38.54 -6.09 -5.76
N LYS A 566 -39.20 -4.97 -6.03
CA LYS A 566 -38.61 -3.81 -6.68
C LYS A 566 -37.46 -3.25 -5.86
N TYR A 567 -37.67 -3.09 -4.55
CA TYR A 567 -36.61 -2.68 -3.61
C TYR A 567 -35.40 -3.62 -3.63
N LEU A 568 -35.64 -4.92 -3.47
CA LEU A 568 -34.56 -5.92 -3.49
C LEU A 568 -33.89 -6.06 -4.87
N ARG A 569 -34.61 -5.85 -5.97
CA ARG A 569 -34.01 -5.77 -7.32
C ARG A 569 -33.11 -4.56 -7.44
N GLY A 570 -33.55 -3.38 -6.99
CA GLY A 570 -32.75 -2.16 -6.96
C GLY A 570 -31.48 -2.30 -6.15
N LYS A 571 -31.53 -2.98 -5.03
CA LYS A 571 -30.34 -3.32 -4.19
C LYS A 571 -29.55 -4.53 -4.71
N ASN A 572 -29.93 -5.10 -5.87
CA ASN A 572 -29.31 -6.28 -6.45
C ASN A 572 -29.30 -7.52 -5.51
N PHE A 573 -30.32 -7.66 -4.68
CA PHE A 573 -30.49 -8.80 -3.77
C PHE A 573 -31.27 -9.98 -4.38
N ILE A 574 -31.67 -9.87 -5.65
CA ILE A 574 -32.37 -10.91 -6.39
C ILE A 574 -31.43 -11.49 -7.45
N GLN A 575 -31.54 -12.81 -7.65
CA GLN A 575 -30.83 -13.55 -8.68
C GLN A 575 -31.77 -14.54 -9.37
N THR A 576 -31.43 -14.97 -10.59
CA THR A 576 -32.05 -16.12 -11.23
C THR A 576 -31.38 -17.40 -10.77
N THR A 577 -32.14 -18.47 -10.62
CA THR A 577 -31.58 -19.80 -10.33
C THR A 577 -30.65 -20.27 -11.45
N LYS A 578 -29.76 -21.24 -11.18
CA LYS A 578 -28.81 -21.79 -12.17
C LYS A 578 -29.50 -22.33 -13.44
N GLU A 579 -30.77 -22.69 -13.36
CA GLU A 579 -31.56 -23.17 -14.50
C GLU A 579 -32.30 -22.04 -15.23
N GLY A 580 -32.20 -20.79 -14.78
CA GLY A 580 -32.82 -19.62 -15.42
C GLY A 580 -34.37 -19.59 -15.36
N LYS A 581 -34.96 -20.50 -14.58
CA LYS A 581 -36.42 -20.68 -14.55
C LYS A 581 -37.13 -19.96 -13.41
N GLU A 582 -36.43 -19.64 -12.33
CA GLU A 582 -37.03 -19.05 -11.13
C GLU A 582 -36.15 -17.93 -10.58
N PHE A 583 -36.80 -16.97 -9.93
CA PHE A 583 -36.12 -15.91 -9.19
C PHE A 583 -35.96 -16.34 -7.73
N ALA A 584 -34.83 -15.95 -7.13
CA ALA A 584 -34.54 -16.17 -5.72
C ALA A 584 -33.89 -14.94 -5.11
N VAL A 585 -34.06 -14.74 -3.81
CA VAL A 585 -33.26 -13.80 -3.03
C VAL A 585 -31.83 -14.31 -2.97
N LYS A 586 -30.83 -13.43 -3.15
CA LYS A 586 -29.43 -13.86 -3.04
C LYS A 586 -29.13 -14.43 -1.67
N THR A 587 -28.37 -15.54 -1.63
CA THR A 587 -27.99 -16.21 -0.39
C THR A 587 -27.22 -15.26 0.56
N SER A 588 -26.49 -14.29 0.03
CA SER A 588 -25.81 -13.26 0.79
C SER A 588 -26.77 -12.38 1.60
N PHE A 589 -27.85 -11.93 0.96
CA PHE A 589 -28.89 -11.14 1.65
C PHE A 589 -29.70 -12.00 2.62
N TYR A 590 -30.02 -13.23 2.24
CA TYR A 590 -30.68 -14.19 3.13
C TYR A 590 -29.89 -14.43 4.42
N ASN A 591 -28.57 -14.59 4.31
CA ASN A 591 -27.68 -14.74 5.46
C ASN A 591 -27.48 -13.44 6.25
N LEU A 592 -27.59 -12.27 5.60
CA LEU A 592 -27.61 -10.99 6.28
C LEU A 592 -28.84 -10.87 7.20
N LEU A 593 -30.03 -11.25 6.70
CA LEU A 593 -31.26 -11.28 7.50
C LEU A 593 -31.20 -12.23 8.70
N LYS A 594 -30.40 -13.28 8.64
CA LYS A 594 -30.16 -14.18 9.79
C LYS A 594 -29.42 -13.50 10.94
N LYS A 595 -28.61 -12.50 10.64
CA LYS A 595 -27.71 -11.85 11.59
C LYS A 595 -28.31 -10.58 12.20
N THR A 596 -29.35 -10.05 11.56
CA THR A 596 -30.13 -8.90 12.05
C THR A 596 -31.39 -9.34 12.76
#